data_9bcabadea072062fbf9fb50c640f43c6
#
_entry.id   9bcabadea072062fbf9fb50c640f43c6
#
_cell.length_a   1.000
_cell.length_b   1.000
_cell.length_c   1.000
_cell.angle_alpha   90.00
_cell.angle_beta   90.00
_cell.angle_gamma   90.00
#
_symmetry.space_group_name_H-M   'P 1'
#
loop_
_entity.id
_entity.type
_entity.pdbx_description
1 polymer ?
#
loop_
_entity_poly.entity_id
_entity_poly.type
_entity_poly.pdbx_seq_one_letter_code
_entity_poly.pdbx_strand_id
1 'polypeptide(L)'
;SYSELSMVKVFVYGLIKGIREFKTLHDHLEGKAEVQSWLGWQQVPHRTTLSRRFKALPEKLCSLIAEVYQKFVTSEQIRETVMSVDSSLMQAQGNVWHKKDREAGVLPKCGNIDTEAHWGINGCGEWTFGYRFHCLVNADAELALPKDVAVYAANLKDGTVFTDELAPSLSHDTDVVL
;
A
#
# COMPACT_ATOMS: atom_id res chain seq x y z
N SER A 1 25.23 -7.89 -1.05
CA SER A 1 23.80 -8.27 -1.09
C SER A 1 23.01 -7.21 -0.33
N TYR A 2 21.89 -6.74 -0.88
CA TYR A 2 21.02 -5.75 -0.26
C TYR A 2 19.94 -6.47 0.57
N SER A 3 19.83 -6.15 1.86
CA SER A 3 18.81 -6.74 2.74
C SER A 3 17.40 -6.24 2.39
N GLU A 4 16.37 -7.01 2.72
CA GLU A 4 14.98 -6.59 2.50
C GLU A 4 14.65 -5.32 3.27
N LEU A 5 15.09 -5.24 4.52
CA LEU A 5 14.89 -4.06 5.35
C LEU A 5 15.52 -2.80 4.73
N SER A 6 16.74 -2.90 4.17
CA SER A 6 17.36 -1.76 3.50
C SER A 6 16.60 -1.33 2.24
N MET A 7 15.98 -2.28 1.53
CA MET A 7 15.12 -1.98 0.38
C MET A 7 13.83 -1.27 0.81
N VAL A 8 13.15 -1.75 1.85
CA VAL A 8 11.97 -1.05 2.40
C VAL A 8 12.34 0.36 2.84
N LYS A 9 13.43 0.51 3.60
CA LYS A 9 13.91 1.83 4.05
C LYS A 9 14.14 2.80 2.90
N VAL A 10 14.77 2.37 1.80
CA VAL A 10 15.04 3.27 0.67
C VAL A 10 13.77 3.66 -0.09
N PHE A 11 12.79 2.77 -0.18
CA PHE A 11 11.52 3.12 -0.82
C PHE A 11 10.71 4.10 0.04
N VAL A 12 10.65 3.90 1.35
CA VAL A 12 10.06 4.87 2.29
C VAL A 12 10.80 6.21 2.21
N TYR A 13 12.12 6.20 2.18
CA TYR A 13 12.93 7.40 1.99
C TYR A 13 12.57 8.13 0.68
N GLY A 14 12.44 7.39 -0.43
CA GLY A 14 12.03 7.94 -1.72
C GLY A 14 10.65 8.61 -1.64
N LEU A 15 9.68 7.96 -0.99
CA LEU A 15 8.34 8.52 -0.78
C LEU A 15 8.38 9.82 0.04
N ILE A 16 9.11 9.85 1.16
CA ILE A 16 9.27 11.05 2.00
C ILE A 16 9.92 12.19 1.21
N LYS A 17 10.85 11.89 0.30
CA LYS A 17 11.51 12.88 -0.58
C LYS A 17 10.70 13.25 -1.83
N GLY A 18 9.53 12.64 -2.04
CA GLY A 18 8.72 12.85 -3.24
C GLY A 18 9.33 12.27 -4.52
N ILE A 19 10.31 11.36 -4.40
CA ILE A 19 11.01 10.74 -5.53
C ILE A 19 10.25 9.46 -5.92
N ARG A 20 9.56 9.50 -7.05
CA ARG A 20 8.71 8.38 -7.52
C ARG A 20 9.38 7.49 -8.57
N GLU A 21 10.42 7.98 -9.25
CA GLU A 21 11.10 7.25 -10.31
C GLU A 21 12.37 6.58 -9.82
N PHE A 22 12.59 5.32 -10.16
CA PHE A 22 13.77 4.55 -9.73
C PHE A 22 15.07 5.09 -10.30
N LYS A 23 15.04 5.71 -11.48
CA LYS A 23 16.21 6.39 -12.03
C LYS A 23 16.61 7.58 -11.16
N THR A 24 15.65 8.45 -10.91
CA THR A 24 15.85 9.64 -10.06
C THR A 24 16.27 9.27 -8.65
N LEU A 25 15.69 8.19 -8.09
CA LEU A 25 16.07 7.68 -6.77
C LEU A 25 17.51 7.16 -6.76
N HIS A 26 17.91 6.39 -7.76
CA HIS A 26 19.30 5.92 -7.92
C HIS A 26 20.28 7.09 -7.99
N ASP A 27 20.06 8.03 -8.93
CA ASP A 27 20.93 9.18 -9.14
C ASP A 27 21.02 10.06 -7.87
N HIS A 28 19.90 10.23 -7.16
CA HIS A 28 19.86 10.94 -5.88
C HIS A 28 20.71 10.26 -4.80
N LEU A 29 20.64 8.93 -4.72
CA LEU A 29 21.37 8.15 -3.71
C LEU A 29 22.88 8.11 -3.98
N GLU A 30 23.33 8.15 -5.24
CA GLU A 30 24.76 8.19 -5.58
C GLU A 30 25.46 9.41 -4.97
N GLY A 31 24.76 10.54 -4.85
CA GLY A 31 25.26 11.76 -4.23
C GLY A 31 25.09 11.83 -2.70
N LYS A 32 24.61 10.77 -2.02
CA LYS A 32 24.23 10.81 -0.60
C LYS A 32 24.89 9.71 0.23
N ALA A 33 26.20 9.88 0.49
CA ALA A 33 26.99 8.91 1.27
C ALA A 33 26.41 8.63 2.67
N GLU A 34 25.82 9.65 3.34
CA GLU A 34 25.17 9.49 4.65
C GLU A 34 23.96 8.54 4.58
N VAL A 35 23.13 8.67 3.52
CA VAL A 35 21.97 7.80 3.32
C VAL A 35 22.42 6.39 2.98
N GLN A 36 23.46 6.23 2.15
CA GLN A 36 24.03 4.92 1.85
C GLN A 36 24.53 4.23 3.12
N SER A 37 25.25 4.97 3.99
CA SER A 37 25.71 4.47 5.28
C SER A 37 24.56 4.05 6.19
N TRP A 38 23.51 4.87 6.27
CA TRP A 38 22.31 4.53 7.05
C TRP A 38 21.59 3.27 6.53
N LEU A 39 21.61 3.05 5.21
CA LEU A 39 21.07 1.85 4.58
C LEU A 39 22.00 0.63 4.71
N GLY A 40 23.24 0.82 5.18
CA GLY A 40 24.28 -0.21 5.24
C GLY A 40 24.80 -0.61 3.87
N TRP A 41 24.81 0.32 2.91
CA TRP A 41 25.21 0.06 1.54
C TRP A 41 26.61 0.60 1.25
N GLN A 42 27.42 -0.24 0.61
CA GLN A 42 28.71 0.17 0.04
C GLN A 42 28.58 0.75 -1.38
N GLN A 43 27.51 0.37 -2.06
CA GLN A 43 27.20 0.81 -3.41
C GLN A 43 25.70 0.93 -3.59
N VAL A 44 25.23 1.91 -4.36
CA VAL A 44 23.81 2.08 -4.68
C VAL A 44 23.35 0.99 -5.64
N PRO A 45 22.20 0.32 -5.36
CA PRO A 45 21.64 -0.68 -6.27
C PRO A 45 21.29 -0.04 -7.61
N HIS A 46 21.61 -0.70 -8.71
CA HIS A 46 21.16 -0.24 -10.02
C HIS A 46 19.63 -0.09 -10.09
N ARG A 47 19.13 0.88 -10.87
CA ARG A 47 17.69 1.19 -11.02
C ARG A 47 16.82 -0.03 -11.31
N THR A 48 17.31 -1.00 -12.10
CA THR A 48 16.58 -2.24 -12.40
C THR A 48 16.44 -3.14 -11.18
N THR A 49 17.45 -3.13 -10.29
CA THR A 49 17.38 -3.85 -9.01
C THR A 49 16.34 -3.21 -8.10
N LEU A 50 16.33 -1.87 -7.99
CA LEU A 50 15.30 -1.15 -7.24
C LEU A 50 13.90 -1.47 -7.78
N SER A 51 13.68 -1.36 -9.09
CA SER A 51 12.40 -1.67 -9.72
C SER A 51 11.94 -3.11 -9.48
N ARG A 52 12.82 -4.09 -9.65
CA ARG A 52 12.49 -5.50 -9.41
C ARG A 52 12.15 -5.78 -7.95
N ARG A 53 12.93 -5.20 -7.02
CA ARG A 53 12.68 -5.37 -5.59
C ARG A 53 11.39 -4.68 -5.15
N PHE A 54 11.08 -3.52 -5.70
CA PHE A 54 9.83 -2.82 -5.43
C PHE A 54 8.61 -3.65 -5.87
N LYS A 55 8.68 -4.25 -7.07
CA LYS A 55 7.60 -5.12 -7.58
C LYS A 55 7.36 -6.38 -6.74
N ALA A 56 8.38 -6.84 -6.03
CA ALA A 56 8.28 -8.01 -5.14
C ALA A 56 7.86 -7.65 -3.69
N LEU A 57 7.70 -6.35 -3.38
CA LEU A 57 7.32 -5.90 -2.03
C LEU A 57 5.86 -6.21 -1.65
N PRO A 58 4.85 -6.06 -2.53
CA PRO A 58 3.45 -6.18 -2.13
C PRO A 58 3.13 -7.48 -1.39
N GLU A 59 3.67 -8.60 -1.84
CA GLU A 59 3.47 -9.91 -1.20
C GLU A 59 3.97 -9.97 0.27
N LYS A 60 4.92 -9.11 0.62
CA LYS A 60 5.56 -9.09 1.93
C LYS A 60 5.15 -7.89 2.79
N LEU A 61 4.54 -6.89 2.17
CA LEU A 61 4.26 -5.63 2.85
C LEU A 61 3.19 -5.80 3.93
N CYS A 62 2.14 -6.56 3.65
CA CYS A 62 1.10 -6.86 4.63
C CYS A 62 1.67 -7.61 5.85
N SER A 63 2.50 -8.64 5.61
CA SER A 63 3.18 -9.35 6.70
C SER A 63 4.07 -8.43 7.53
N LEU A 64 4.81 -7.52 6.89
CA LEU A 64 5.66 -6.56 7.58
C LEU A 64 4.85 -5.56 8.42
N ILE A 65 3.72 -5.08 7.91
CA ILE A 65 2.80 -4.20 8.65
C ILE A 65 2.31 -4.94 9.92
N ALA A 66 1.83 -6.17 9.76
CA ALA A 66 1.35 -6.98 10.87
C ALA A 66 2.46 -7.25 11.90
N GLU A 67 3.70 -7.57 11.47
CA GLU A 67 4.84 -7.77 12.38
C GLU A 67 5.20 -6.50 13.16
N VAL A 68 5.22 -5.35 12.50
CA VAL A 68 5.50 -4.06 13.15
C VAL A 68 4.40 -3.75 14.16
N TYR A 69 3.14 -3.86 13.76
CA TYR A 69 2.00 -3.65 14.64
C TYR A 69 2.08 -4.54 15.89
N GLN A 70 2.33 -5.85 15.71
CA GLN A 70 2.42 -6.81 16.80
C GLN A 70 3.53 -6.49 17.82
N LYS A 71 4.62 -5.86 17.39
CA LYS A 71 5.67 -5.40 18.33
C LYS A 71 5.17 -4.31 19.26
N PHE A 72 4.31 -3.40 18.79
CA PHE A 72 3.72 -2.37 19.64
C PHE A 72 2.69 -2.97 20.62
N VAL A 73 1.87 -3.92 20.18
CA VAL A 73 0.97 -4.66 21.06
C VAL A 73 1.75 -5.40 22.15
N THR A 74 2.76 -6.16 21.76
CA THR A 74 3.59 -6.95 22.71
C THR A 74 4.37 -6.08 23.70
N SER A 75 4.73 -4.86 23.30
CA SER A 75 5.39 -3.89 24.21
C SER A 75 4.40 -3.11 25.09
N GLU A 76 3.12 -3.45 25.06
CA GLU A 76 2.02 -2.76 25.78
C GLU A 76 1.89 -1.28 25.46
N GLN A 77 2.42 -0.84 24.32
CA GLN A 77 2.32 0.56 23.87
C GLN A 77 0.96 0.87 23.27
N ILE A 78 0.25 -0.15 22.79
CA ILE A 78 -1.10 -0.03 22.25
C ILE A 78 -1.99 -1.16 22.77
N ARG A 79 -3.30 -0.86 22.86
CA ARG A 79 -4.36 -1.83 23.13
C ARG A 79 -5.23 -1.96 21.89
N GLU A 80 -5.91 -3.07 21.73
CA GLU A 80 -6.74 -3.35 20.55
C GLU A 80 -8.25 -3.30 20.88
N THR A 81 -8.66 -2.40 21.78
CA THR A 81 -10.05 -2.31 22.22
C THR A 81 -10.92 -1.58 21.21
N VAL A 82 -10.39 -0.53 20.55
CA VAL A 82 -11.12 0.18 19.50
C VAL A 82 -10.31 0.17 18.21
N MET A 83 -10.91 -0.34 17.16
CA MET A 83 -10.34 -0.35 15.82
C MET A 83 -11.18 0.53 14.89
N SER A 84 -10.56 1.11 13.87
CA SER A 84 -11.24 1.88 12.83
C SER A 84 -10.89 1.32 11.46
N VAL A 85 -11.88 1.29 10.58
CA VAL A 85 -11.71 0.90 9.17
C VAL A 85 -12.10 2.08 8.30
N ASP A 86 -11.18 2.45 7.41
CA ASP A 86 -11.47 3.46 6.40
C ASP A 86 -10.93 3.03 5.03
N SER A 87 -11.46 3.64 3.99
CA SER A 87 -11.06 3.35 2.63
C SER A 87 -10.86 4.61 1.79
N SER A 88 -9.91 4.54 0.87
CA SER A 88 -9.63 5.61 -0.08
C SER A 88 -9.55 5.07 -1.50
N LEU A 89 -10.09 5.84 -2.46
CA LEU A 89 -9.96 5.53 -3.87
C LEU A 89 -8.59 5.95 -4.40
N MET A 90 -7.97 5.07 -5.18
CA MET A 90 -6.71 5.30 -5.87
C MET A 90 -6.93 5.16 -7.37
N GLN A 91 -6.57 6.19 -8.13
CA GLN A 91 -6.67 6.18 -9.58
C GLN A 91 -5.66 5.21 -10.20
N ALA A 92 -6.11 4.38 -11.14
CA ALA A 92 -5.23 3.56 -11.97
C ALA A 92 -4.33 4.44 -12.86
N GLN A 93 -3.10 3.99 -13.08
CA GLN A 93 -2.11 4.73 -13.89
C GLN A 93 -2.21 4.42 -15.38
N GLY A 94 -3.26 3.81 -15.83
CA GLY A 94 -3.46 3.44 -17.23
C GLY A 94 -4.60 4.22 -17.87
N ASN A 95 -4.83 3.89 -19.14
CA ASN A 95 -6.02 4.37 -19.84
C ASN A 95 -7.27 3.69 -19.25
N VAL A 96 -8.38 4.41 -19.29
CA VAL A 96 -9.65 3.94 -18.76
C VAL A 96 -10.24 2.87 -19.68
N TRP A 97 -10.64 1.74 -19.10
CA TRP A 97 -11.46 0.76 -19.78
C TRP A 97 -12.94 1.08 -19.58
N HIS A 98 -13.56 1.69 -20.58
CA HIS A 98 -14.94 2.11 -20.49
C HIS A 98 -15.90 0.92 -20.34
N LYS A 99 -16.99 1.12 -19.63
CA LYS A 99 -17.98 0.08 -19.32
C LYS A 99 -18.47 -0.66 -20.58
N LYS A 100 -18.78 0.07 -21.65
CA LYS A 100 -19.27 -0.51 -22.92
C LYS A 100 -18.27 -1.51 -23.52
N ASP A 101 -16.99 -1.16 -23.55
CA ASP A 101 -15.94 -2.00 -24.13
C ASP A 101 -15.65 -3.20 -23.23
N ARG A 102 -15.72 -3.02 -21.91
CA ARG A 102 -15.57 -4.07 -20.93
C ARG A 102 -16.69 -5.12 -21.03
N GLU A 103 -17.94 -4.69 -21.10
CA GLU A 103 -19.09 -5.58 -21.25
C GLU A 103 -19.07 -6.35 -22.58
N ALA A 104 -18.49 -5.74 -23.62
CA ALA A 104 -18.26 -6.39 -24.91
C ALA A 104 -17.00 -7.28 -24.95
N GLY A 105 -16.19 -7.29 -23.89
CA GLY A 105 -14.92 -8.02 -23.85
C GLY A 105 -13.85 -7.46 -24.80
N VAL A 106 -14.00 -6.22 -25.23
CA VAL A 106 -13.11 -5.57 -26.21
C VAL A 106 -12.08 -4.72 -25.50
N LEU A 107 -10.80 -5.07 -25.65
CA LEU A 107 -9.72 -4.21 -25.19
C LEU A 107 -9.56 -3.04 -26.15
N PRO A 108 -9.56 -1.79 -25.64
CA PRO A 108 -9.29 -0.62 -26.48
C PRO A 108 -7.92 -0.72 -27.16
N LYS A 109 -7.82 -0.20 -28.37
CA LYS A 109 -6.57 -0.21 -29.16
C LYS A 109 -5.46 0.67 -28.56
N CYS A 110 -5.80 1.56 -27.64
CA CYS A 110 -4.81 2.32 -26.86
C CYS A 110 -4.15 1.36 -25.85
N GLY A 111 -2.86 1.17 -25.95
CA GLY A 111 -2.09 0.37 -25.01
C GLY A 111 -2.16 0.90 -23.56
N ASN A 112 -1.66 0.11 -22.62
CA ASN A 112 -1.54 0.49 -21.21
C ASN A 112 -2.88 0.64 -20.47
N ILE A 113 -3.78 -0.34 -20.65
CA ILE A 113 -5.03 -0.43 -19.90
C ILE A 113 -4.82 -1.35 -18.71
N ASP A 114 -5.24 -0.90 -17.56
CA ASP A 114 -5.31 -1.71 -16.35
C ASP A 114 -6.64 -2.48 -16.36
N THR A 115 -6.57 -3.77 -16.65
CA THR A 115 -7.76 -4.64 -16.78
C THR A 115 -8.35 -5.06 -15.45
N GLU A 116 -7.60 -4.93 -14.36
CA GLU A 116 -8.04 -5.24 -13.00
C GLU A 116 -8.72 -4.04 -12.31
N ALA A 117 -8.43 -2.82 -12.78
CA ALA A 117 -9.05 -1.61 -12.26
C ALA A 117 -10.54 -1.52 -12.59
N HIS A 118 -11.33 -0.97 -11.68
CA HIS A 118 -12.78 -0.75 -11.86
C HIS A 118 -13.19 0.68 -11.48
N TRP A 119 -14.40 1.06 -11.90
CA TRP A 119 -15.02 2.29 -11.48
C TRP A 119 -15.56 2.16 -10.06
N GLY A 120 -15.18 3.08 -9.19
CA GLY A 120 -15.71 3.28 -7.86
C GLY A 120 -16.18 4.70 -7.65
N ILE A 121 -17.03 4.91 -6.66
CA ILE A 121 -17.54 6.22 -6.26
C ILE A 121 -17.11 6.50 -4.82
N ASN A 122 -16.68 7.73 -4.52
CA ASN A 122 -16.39 8.17 -3.17
C ASN A 122 -17.65 8.74 -2.47
N GLY A 123 -17.53 9.06 -1.17
CA GLY A 123 -18.61 9.65 -0.40
C GLY A 123 -19.11 11.02 -0.90
N CYS A 124 -18.31 11.72 -1.73
CA CYS A 124 -18.68 13.00 -2.36
C CYS A 124 -19.35 12.84 -3.72
N GLY A 125 -19.55 11.61 -4.21
CA GLY A 125 -20.17 11.33 -5.50
C GLY A 125 -19.20 11.38 -6.69
N GLU A 126 -17.89 11.45 -6.47
CA GLU A 126 -16.89 11.48 -7.53
C GLU A 126 -16.50 10.09 -7.98
N TRP A 127 -16.45 9.88 -9.29
CA TRP A 127 -16.08 8.61 -9.89
C TRP A 127 -14.58 8.53 -10.17
N THR A 128 -13.98 7.41 -9.73
CA THR A 128 -12.57 7.10 -9.99
C THR A 128 -12.46 5.72 -10.64
N PHE A 129 -11.70 5.64 -11.74
CA PHE A 129 -11.31 4.36 -12.33
C PHE A 129 -10.02 3.91 -11.69
N GLY A 130 -10.04 2.80 -10.95
CA GLY A 130 -8.85 2.34 -10.23
C GLY A 130 -9.16 1.30 -9.17
N TYR A 131 -8.58 1.52 -8.01
CA TYR A 131 -8.59 0.64 -6.86
C TYR A 131 -9.12 1.35 -5.63
N ARG A 132 -9.50 0.57 -4.63
CA ARG A 132 -9.83 1.05 -3.30
C ARG A 132 -8.84 0.43 -2.32
N PHE A 133 -8.19 1.27 -1.56
CA PHE A 133 -7.32 0.91 -0.46
C PHE A 133 -8.12 0.92 0.82
N HIS A 134 -8.12 -0.18 1.56
CA HIS A 134 -8.74 -0.30 2.86
C HIS A 134 -7.66 -0.43 3.92
N CYS A 135 -7.86 0.20 5.06
CA CYS A 135 -6.92 0.17 6.16
C CYS A 135 -7.65 -0.07 7.48
N LEU A 136 -7.23 -1.08 8.22
CA LEU A 136 -7.63 -1.33 9.60
C LEU A 136 -6.57 -0.71 10.51
N VAL A 137 -6.97 0.25 11.33
CA VAL A 137 -6.07 0.99 12.23
C VAL A 137 -6.52 0.89 13.68
N ASN A 138 -5.57 0.95 14.60
CA ASN A 138 -5.86 1.10 16.01
C ASN A 138 -6.33 2.54 16.29
N ALA A 139 -7.49 2.69 16.94
CA ALA A 139 -8.09 3.98 17.27
C ALA A 139 -7.93 4.38 18.74
N ASP A 140 -7.42 3.50 19.59
CA ASP A 140 -7.18 3.76 21.02
C ASP A 140 -5.87 4.48 21.29
N ALA A 141 -4.91 4.39 20.38
CA ALA A 141 -3.58 4.92 20.56
C ALA A 141 -3.47 6.36 20.06
N GLU A 142 -2.61 7.17 20.70
CA GLU A 142 -2.23 8.49 20.18
C GLU A 142 -1.66 8.40 18.74
N LEU A 143 -1.03 7.26 18.41
CA LEU A 143 -0.51 6.96 17.10
C LEU A 143 -1.42 5.94 16.41
N ALA A 144 -2.18 6.37 15.41
CA ALA A 144 -3.00 5.49 14.59
C ALA A 144 -2.11 4.56 13.74
N LEU A 145 -1.84 3.36 14.28
CA LEU A 145 -1.00 2.36 13.61
C LEU A 145 -1.85 1.45 12.75
N PRO A 146 -1.49 1.24 11.48
CA PRO A 146 -2.15 0.25 10.64
C PRO A 146 -1.84 -1.17 11.13
N LYS A 147 -2.88 -1.95 11.35
CA LYS A 147 -2.81 -3.37 11.68
C LYS A 147 -2.83 -4.22 10.42
N ASP A 148 -3.73 -3.89 9.52
CA ASP A 148 -3.93 -4.62 8.28
C ASP A 148 -4.35 -3.69 7.14
N VAL A 149 -4.05 -4.08 5.92
CA VAL A 149 -4.36 -3.32 4.71
C VAL A 149 -4.79 -4.25 3.59
N ALA A 150 -5.76 -3.80 2.80
CA ALA A 150 -6.23 -4.53 1.64
C ALA A 150 -6.42 -3.57 0.44
N VAL A 151 -6.13 -4.04 -0.76
CA VAL A 151 -6.32 -3.26 -2.00
C VAL A 151 -7.11 -4.10 -2.98
N TYR A 152 -8.24 -3.56 -3.41
CA TYR A 152 -9.15 -4.22 -4.34
C TYR A 152 -9.60 -3.27 -5.44
N ALA A 153 -10.23 -3.83 -6.47
CA ALA A 153 -10.87 -3.03 -7.50
C ALA A 153 -11.89 -2.07 -6.88
N ALA A 154 -11.96 -0.83 -7.36
CA ALA A 154 -12.71 0.27 -6.74
C ALA A 154 -14.23 0.03 -6.59
N ASN A 155 -14.79 -0.96 -7.28
CA ASN A 155 -16.22 -1.32 -7.21
C ASN A 155 -16.59 -2.22 -6.03
N LEU A 156 -15.62 -2.78 -5.30
CA LEU A 156 -15.92 -3.58 -4.11
C LEU A 156 -16.39 -2.68 -2.97
N LYS A 157 -17.41 -3.15 -2.26
CA LYS A 157 -17.99 -2.42 -1.13
C LYS A 157 -17.12 -2.60 0.12
N ASP A 158 -17.01 -1.54 0.90
CA ASP A 158 -16.20 -1.52 2.13
C ASP A 158 -16.61 -2.62 3.11
N GLY A 159 -17.94 -2.83 3.31
CA GLY A 159 -18.43 -3.87 4.19
C GLY A 159 -18.04 -5.29 3.77
N THR A 160 -17.99 -5.58 2.46
CA THR A 160 -17.53 -6.89 1.95
C THR A 160 -16.06 -7.11 2.25
N VAL A 161 -15.22 -6.13 1.91
CA VAL A 161 -13.77 -6.22 2.17
C VAL A 161 -13.49 -6.31 3.67
N PHE A 162 -14.21 -5.54 4.49
CA PHE A 162 -14.07 -5.64 5.94
C PHE A 162 -14.40 -7.05 6.43
N THR A 163 -15.57 -7.60 6.09
CA THR A 163 -16.01 -8.90 6.59
C THR A 163 -15.10 -10.05 6.16
N ASP A 164 -14.70 -10.04 4.89
CA ASP A 164 -14.01 -11.18 4.28
C ASP A 164 -12.49 -11.16 4.53
N GLU A 165 -11.90 -9.96 4.63
CA GLU A 165 -10.45 -9.81 4.63
C GLU A 165 -9.90 -9.22 5.95
N LEU A 166 -10.49 -8.14 6.45
CA LEU A 166 -9.93 -7.41 7.59
C LEU A 166 -10.43 -7.92 8.94
N ALA A 167 -11.70 -8.31 9.03
CA ALA A 167 -12.29 -8.81 10.28
C ALA A 167 -11.58 -10.06 10.85
N PRO A 168 -11.08 -11.00 10.02
CA PRO A 168 -10.31 -12.14 10.53
C PRO A 168 -9.02 -11.76 11.27
N SER A 169 -8.49 -10.57 11.02
CA SER A 169 -7.28 -10.07 11.71
C SER A 169 -7.58 -9.40 13.05
N LEU A 170 -8.86 -9.18 13.41
CA LEU A 170 -9.24 -8.61 14.71
C LEU A 170 -8.87 -9.55 15.85
N SER A 171 -8.49 -8.97 17.00
CA SER A 171 -8.27 -9.74 18.22
C SER A 171 -9.60 -10.03 18.94
N HIS A 172 -9.59 -11.02 19.85
CA HIS A 172 -10.73 -11.30 20.70
C HIS A 172 -11.01 -10.17 21.71
N ASP A 173 -10.05 -9.28 21.93
CA ASP A 173 -10.16 -8.15 22.86
C ASP A 173 -10.72 -6.89 22.19
N THR A 174 -11.06 -6.97 20.90
CA THR A 174 -11.66 -5.83 20.17
C THR A 174 -13.14 -5.71 20.52
N ASP A 175 -13.48 -4.64 21.22
CA ASP A 175 -14.87 -4.37 21.66
C ASP A 175 -15.66 -3.60 20.62
N VAL A 176 -15.01 -2.70 19.87
CA VAL A 176 -15.66 -1.77 18.93
C VAL A 176 -14.86 -1.63 17.64
N VAL A 177 -15.58 -1.63 16.51
CA VAL A 177 -15.05 -1.25 15.20
C VAL A 177 -15.82 -0.04 14.69
N LEU A 178 -15.11 1.02 14.34
CA LEU A 178 -15.66 2.29 13.83
C LEU A 178 -15.48 2.40 12.32
#